data_02b54c2d1cc26262d10fbb4168684fd1
#
_entry.id   02b54c2d1cc26262d10fbb4168684fd1
#
_cell.length_a   1.000
_cell.length_b   1.000
_cell.length_c   1.000
_cell.angle_alpha   90.00
_cell.angle_beta   90.00
_cell.angle_gamma   90.00
#
_symmetry.space_group_name_H-M   'P 1'
#
loop_
_entity.id
_entity.type
_entity.pdbx_description
1 polymer ?
#
loop_
_entity_poly.entity_id
_entity_poly.type
_entity_poly.pdbx_seq_one_letter_code
_entity_poly.pdbx_strand_id
1 'polypeptide(L)'
;ARTTCEAPRSLAISHAFVVGETSCEESESERILEVGGSGAVDASLFDDFSYTALGHLHKPQDVGRETLRYSGTPLRYSFSENHDKSVTLIEMDRHGASDVRQIPLAIGRTVATLRGTIEELLEPLFAPHARDSFVRAVVTNRETVIDLKVKLEQLYSNVVEIQLAPNGVDINDPVPVPLHEKVRTPREMANEFW
;
A
#
# COMPACT_ATOMS: atom_id res chain seq x y z
N ALA A 1 -29.20 -13.87 5.50
CA ALA A 1 -30.33 -13.43 6.34
C ALA A 1 -29.99 -12.03 6.85
N ARG A 2 -30.73 -11.00 6.40
CA ARG A 2 -30.66 -9.66 7.00
C ARG A 2 -31.24 -9.75 8.40
N THR A 3 -30.40 -9.71 9.40
CA THR A 3 -30.84 -9.43 10.76
C THR A 3 -30.94 -7.90 10.83
N THR A 4 -32.14 -7.36 10.83
CA THR A 4 -32.34 -5.93 11.08
C THR A 4 -31.87 -5.65 12.51
N CYS A 5 -30.77 -4.91 12.64
CA CYS A 5 -30.30 -4.46 13.93
C CYS A 5 -31.15 -3.28 14.36
N GLU A 6 -32.05 -3.50 15.32
CA GLU A 6 -32.89 -2.43 15.92
C GLU A 6 -32.11 -1.54 16.91
N ALA A 7 -30.78 -1.77 17.03
CA ALA A 7 -29.93 -0.94 17.89
C ALA A 7 -29.82 0.48 17.30
N PRO A 8 -29.94 1.53 18.12
CA PRO A 8 -29.84 2.92 17.67
C PRO A 8 -28.45 3.28 17.13
N ARG A 9 -27.46 2.40 17.30
CA ARG A 9 -26.10 2.50 16.79
C ARG A 9 -25.56 1.11 16.49
N SER A 10 -24.88 0.97 15.37
CA SER A 10 -24.31 -0.29 14.90
C SER A 10 -22.92 -0.07 14.31
N LEU A 11 -22.00 -0.97 14.61
CA LEU A 11 -20.64 -0.99 14.10
C LEU A 11 -20.38 -2.30 13.37
N ALA A 12 -19.90 -2.23 12.13
CA ALA A 12 -19.36 -3.37 11.42
C ALA A 12 -17.84 -3.31 11.35
N ILE A 13 -17.19 -4.47 11.39
CA ILE A 13 -15.76 -4.63 11.13
C ILE A 13 -15.63 -5.71 10.06
N SER A 14 -14.93 -5.40 8.98
CA SER A 14 -14.73 -6.33 7.87
C SER A 14 -13.32 -6.22 7.32
N HIS A 15 -12.80 -7.35 6.79
CA HIS A 15 -11.56 -7.37 6.02
C HIS A 15 -11.91 -7.86 4.61
N ALA A 16 -12.15 -6.91 3.70
CA ALA A 16 -12.62 -7.19 2.35
C ALA A 16 -12.22 -6.06 1.39
N PHE A 17 -12.12 -6.37 0.11
CA PHE A 17 -12.07 -5.36 -0.93
C PHE A 17 -13.49 -4.90 -1.23
N VAL A 18 -13.80 -3.67 -0.86
CA VAL A 18 -15.14 -3.08 -1.00
C VAL A 18 -15.15 -2.10 -2.15
N VAL A 19 -16.08 -2.25 -3.07
CA VAL A 19 -16.26 -1.37 -4.22
C VAL A 19 -17.51 -0.51 -4.04
N GLY A 20 -17.40 0.75 -4.35
CA GLY A 20 -18.46 1.75 -4.35
C GLY A 20 -18.43 2.58 -5.62
N GLU A 21 -19.07 3.73 -5.60
CA GLU A 21 -19.06 4.66 -6.73
C GLU A 21 -17.66 5.27 -6.97
N THR A 22 -16.84 5.34 -5.92
CA THR A 22 -15.48 5.90 -5.97
C THR A 22 -14.46 4.75 -6.00
N SER A 23 -13.47 4.84 -6.89
CA SER A 23 -12.35 3.90 -6.94
C SER A 23 -11.44 4.12 -5.74
N CYS A 24 -11.05 3.03 -5.08
CA CYS A 24 -10.05 3.05 -4.01
C CYS A 24 -8.63 2.94 -4.59
N GLU A 25 -7.67 3.54 -3.89
CA GLU A 25 -6.25 3.38 -4.22
C GLU A 25 -5.71 2.10 -3.57
N GLU A 26 -5.02 1.31 -4.37
CA GLU A 26 -4.34 0.08 -3.97
C GLU A 26 -2.83 0.29 -3.94
N SER A 27 -2.11 -0.45 -3.10
CA SER A 27 -0.65 -0.50 -3.08
C SER A 27 -0.11 -1.77 -3.73
N GLU A 28 1.17 -1.76 -4.12
CA GLU A 28 1.84 -2.93 -4.73
C GLU A 28 1.84 -4.18 -3.84
N SER A 29 1.65 -4.04 -2.55
CA SER A 29 1.71 -5.15 -1.58
C SER A 29 0.34 -5.76 -1.26
N GLU A 30 -0.74 -5.18 -1.74
CA GLU A 30 -2.09 -5.69 -1.52
C GLU A 30 -2.36 -6.88 -2.45
N ARG A 31 -2.90 -7.92 -1.88
CA ARG A 31 -3.27 -9.12 -2.66
C ARG A 31 -4.72 -9.06 -3.04
N ILE A 32 -5.02 -9.36 -4.29
CA ILE A 32 -6.40 -9.52 -4.74
C ILE A 32 -7.03 -10.69 -3.96
N LEU A 33 -8.06 -10.39 -3.19
CA LEU A 33 -8.84 -11.39 -2.46
C LEU A 33 -9.92 -11.96 -3.38
N GLU A 34 -9.58 -12.97 -4.18
CA GLU A 34 -10.57 -13.71 -4.98
C GLU A 34 -10.99 -14.97 -4.23
N VAL A 35 -12.22 -15.00 -3.73
CA VAL A 35 -12.85 -16.19 -3.19
C VAL A 35 -14.08 -16.51 -4.02
N GLY A 36 -14.03 -17.61 -4.79
CA GLY A 36 -15.18 -18.07 -5.56
C GLY A 36 -15.59 -17.17 -6.74
N GLY A 37 -14.67 -16.35 -7.30
CA GLY A 37 -14.89 -15.57 -8.52
C GLY A 37 -15.50 -14.18 -8.32
N SER A 38 -15.71 -13.72 -7.09
CA SER A 38 -16.00 -12.31 -6.80
C SER A 38 -15.10 -11.83 -5.67
N GLY A 39 -14.01 -11.14 -6.06
CA GLY A 39 -13.05 -10.57 -5.12
C GLY A 39 -13.53 -9.30 -4.43
N ALA A 40 -14.64 -8.72 -4.86
CA ALA A 40 -15.14 -7.45 -4.40
C ALA A 40 -16.50 -7.57 -3.72
N VAL A 41 -16.68 -6.78 -2.66
CA VAL A 41 -17.94 -6.67 -1.90
C VAL A 41 -18.57 -5.32 -2.20
N ASP A 42 -19.87 -5.30 -2.51
CA ASP A 42 -20.59 -4.06 -2.79
C ASP A 42 -20.76 -3.21 -1.51
N ALA A 43 -20.44 -1.92 -1.59
CA ALA A 43 -20.52 -0.97 -0.49
C ALA A 43 -21.94 -0.87 0.12
N SER A 44 -22.99 -1.11 -0.68
CA SER A 44 -24.39 -1.06 -0.22
C SER A 44 -24.72 -2.11 0.85
N LEU A 45 -23.95 -3.18 0.95
CA LEU A 45 -24.12 -4.17 2.01
C LEU A 45 -23.86 -3.62 3.42
N PHE A 46 -23.22 -2.46 3.51
CA PHE A 46 -22.88 -1.79 4.76
C PHE A 46 -23.79 -0.60 5.08
N ASP A 47 -24.87 -0.34 4.28
CA ASP A 47 -25.72 0.85 4.44
C ASP A 47 -26.50 0.89 5.76
N ASP A 48 -26.82 -0.28 6.31
CA ASP A 48 -27.57 -0.40 7.58
C ASP A 48 -26.70 -0.16 8.83
N PHE A 49 -25.37 0.04 8.66
CA PHE A 49 -24.46 0.28 9.79
C PHE A 49 -24.19 1.77 9.98
N SER A 50 -24.16 2.20 11.25
CA SER A 50 -23.79 3.56 11.61
C SER A 50 -22.35 3.89 11.24
N TYR A 51 -21.44 2.90 11.37
CA TYR A 51 -20.06 2.97 10.93
C TYR A 51 -19.54 1.57 10.55
N THR A 52 -18.71 1.52 9.52
CA THR A 52 -18.02 0.29 9.11
C THR A 52 -16.52 0.52 9.01
N ALA A 53 -15.77 -0.19 9.85
CA ALA A 53 -14.32 -0.22 9.83
C ALA A 53 -13.85 -1.32 8.87
N LEU A 54 -13.12 -0.92 7.82
CA LEU A 54 -12.57 -1.84 6.82
C LEU A 54 -11.06 -2.03 7.02
N GLY A 55 -10.60 -3.26 6.85
CA GLY A 55 -9.22 -3.64 6.63
C GLY A 55 -9.05 -4.18 5.21
N HIS A 56 -7.85 -4.37 4.78
CA HIS A 56 -7.34 -4.85 3.50
C HIS A 56 -6.49 -3.78 2.80
N LEU A 57 -7.04 -2.61 2.45
CA LEU A 57 -6.27 -1.55 1.80
C LEU A 57 -5.36 -0.83 2.79
N HIS A 58 -4.13 -0.55 2.35
CA HIS A 58 -3.07 0.01 3.19
C HIS A 58 -3.15 1.53 3.33
N LYS A 59 -3.85 2.20 2.41
CA LYS A 59 -4.11 3.63 2.47
C LYS A 59 -5.38 3.92 3.28
N PRO A 60 -5.35 4.82 4.27
CA PRO A 60 -6.56 5.31 4.93
C PRO A 60 -7.44 6.04 3.92
N GLN A 61 -8.64 5.54 3.65
CA GLN A 61 -9.55 6.10 2.66
C GLN A 61 -10.98 5.65 2.92
N ASP A 62 -11.95 6.44 2.49
CA ASP A 62 -13.36 6.11 2.52
C ASP A 62 -13.84 5.47 1.22
N VAL A 63 -14.94 4.76 1.30
CA VAL A 63 -15.60 4.13 0.15
C VAL A 63 -16.95 4.83 -0.07
N GLY A 64 -16.90 5.99 -0.72
CA GLY A 64 -18.07 6.79 -1.06
C GLY A 64 -18.68 7.58 0.11
N ARG A 65 -18.42 7.21 1.36
CA ARG A 65 -18.87 7.93 2.55
C ARG A 65 -17.89 7.77 3.72
N GLU A 66 -17.81 8.77 4.57
CA GLU A 66 -16.87 8.83 5.70
C GLU A 66 -17.08 7.71 6.73
N THR A 67 -18.33 7.22 6.84
CA THR A 67 -18.70 6.15 7.77
C THR A 67 -18.43 4.74 7.25
N LEU A 68 -17.94 4.58 6.02
CA LEU A 68 -17.47 3.32 5.43
C LEU A 68 -16.02 3.50 5.01
N ARG A 69 -15.07 3.01 5.82
CA ARG A 69 -13.69 3.47 5.69
C ARG A 69 -12.66 2.40 5.96
N TYR A 70 -11.60 2.40 5.16
CA TYR A 70 -10.35 1.70 5.44
C TYR A 70 -9.52 2.50 6.44
N SER A 71 -9.09 1.85 7.51
CA SER A 71 -8.18 2.46 8.50
C SER A 71 -6.75 2.61 7.99
N GLY A 72 -6.39 1.85 6.96
CA GLY A 72 -5.03 1.71 6.48
C GLY A 72 -4.17 0.83 7.40
N THR A 73 -2.86 0.84 7.15
CA THR A 73 -1.87 0.11 7.94
C THR A 73 -1.01 1.07 8.78
N PRO A 74 -0.57 0.68 9.98
CA PRO A 74 0.25 1.54 10.84
C PRO A 74 1.68 1.73 10.31
N LEU A 75 2.18 0.79 9.49
CA LEU A 75 3.52 0.82 8.90
C LEU A 75 3.43 0.77 7.37
N ARG A 76 4.53 1.12 6.70
CA ARG A 76 4.67 0.98 5.25
C ARG A 76 5.16 -0.42 4.91
N TYR A 77 4.45 -1.10 4.01
CA TYR A 77 4.77 -2.44 3.51
C TYR A 77 5.24 -2.43 2.05
N SER A 78 5.06 -1.32 1.34
CA SER A 78 5.43 -1.17 -0.06
C SER A 78 6.09 0.18 -0.33
N PHE A 79 6.93 0.23 -1.36
CA PHE A 79 7.52 1.47 -1.86
C PHE A 79 6.52 2.40 -2.55
N SER A 80 5.33 1.91 -2.90
CA SER A 80 4.22 2.72 -3.42
C SER A 80 3.46 3.48 -2.34
N GLU A 81 3.66 3.15 -1.06
CA GLU A 81 2.93 3.75 0.06
C GLU A 81 3.58 5.08 0.51
N ASN A 82 3.36 6.14 -0.27
CA ASN A 82 3.91 7.48 -0.02
C ASN A 82 3.03 8.37 0.87
N HIS A 83 1.88 7.86 1.34
CA HIS A 83 0.94 8.56 2.21
C HIS A 83 1.35 8.49 3.69
N ASP A 84 0.83 9.43 4.50
CA ASP A 84 1.02 9.42 5.94
C ASP A 84 0.24 8.28 6.59
N LYS A 85 0.85 7.67 7.60
CA LYS A 85 0.23 6.61 8.39
C LYS A 85 -0.57 7.19 9.53
N SER A 86 -1.73 6.60 9.80
CA SER A 86 -2.65 7.09 10.84
C SER A 86 -3.46 5.95 11.45
N VAL A 87 -4.09 6.26 12.58
CA VAL A 87 -5.22 5.49 13.09
C VAL A 87 -6.48 6.32 12.98
N THR A 88 -7.62 5.66 12.78
CA THR A 88 -8.92 6.31 12.73
C THR A 88 -9.57 6.26 14.11
N LEU A 89 -9.83 7.42 14.70
CA LEU A 89 -10.60 7.56 15.91
C LEU A 89 -12.04 7.90 15.55
N ILE A 90 -12.97 7.15 16.15
CA ILE A 90 -14.40 7.32 15.90
C ILE A 90 -15.10 7.61 17.22
N GLU A 91 -15.78 8.72 17.29
CA GLU A 91 -16.66 9.07 18.41
C GLU A 91 -18.10 8.97 17.93
N MET A 92 -18.87 8.02 18.48
CA MET A 92 -20.24 7.75 18.06
C MET A 92 -21.21 8.13 19.16
N ASP A 93 -22.17 8.96 18.85
CA ASP A 93 -23.22 9.34 19.78
C ASP A 93 -24.26 8.22 19.98
N ARG A 94 -25.23 8.46 20.86
CA ARG A 94 -26.30 7.49 21.17
C ARG A 94 -27.25 7.20 19.99
N HIS A 95 -27.22 8.02 18.95
CA HIS A 95 -28.09 7.90 17.77
C HIS A 95 -27.34 7.33 16.56
N GLY A 96 -26.05 7.02 16.70
CA GLY A 96 -25.24 6.46 15.64
C GLY A 96 -24.55 7.51 14.77
N ALA A 97 -24.72 8.82 15.06
CA ALA A 97 -23.93 9.84 14.39
C ALA A 97 -22.46 9.73 14.82
N SER A 98 -21.56 9.74 13.85
CA SER A 98 -20.14 9.50 14.06
C SER A 98 -19.31 10.73 13.68
N ASP A 99 -18.38 11.10 14.56
CA ASP A 99 -17.26 12.01 14.25
C ASP A 99 -16.03 11.18 13.98
N VAL A 100 -15.43 11.35 12.80
CA VAL A 100 -14.31 10.53 12.32
C VAL A 100 -13.06 11.38 12.20
N ARG A 101 -12.01 11.02 12.93
CA ARG A 101 -10.75 11.74 12.94
C ARG A 101 -9.56 10.82 12.65
N GLN A 102 -8.66 11.26 11.80
CA GLN A 102 -7.37 10.60 11.59
C GLN A 102 -6.33 11.17 12.55
N ILE A 103 -5.71 10.29 13.31
CA ILE A 103 -4.59 10.64 14.19
C ILE A 103 -3.31 10.17 13.53
N PRO A 104 -2.42 11.07 13.08
CA PRO A 104 -1.16 10.70 12.44
C PRO A 104 -0.28 9.84 13.34
N LEU A 105 0.38 8.85 12.76
CA LEU A 105 1.34 8.00 13.43
C LEU A 105 2.75 8.35 12.98
N ALA A 106 3.57 8.83 13.91
CA ALA A 106 5.00 9.07 13.69
C ALA A 106 5.82 7.84 14.11
N ILE A 107 5.46 6.68 13.55
CA ILE A 107 6.11 5.39 13.88
C ILE A 107 6.67 4.72 12.64
N GLY A 108 7.65 3.86 12.85
CA GLY A 108 8.31 3.12 11.78
C GLY A 108 9.24 3.99 10.93
N ARG A 109 9.82 3.37 9.91
CA ARG A 109 10.68 4.04 8.95
C ARG A 109 9.88 4.38 7.69
N THR A 110 10.28 5.45 7.04
CA THR A 110 9.78 5.80 5.73
C THR A 110 10.34 4.86 4.66
N VAL A 111 9.72 4.85 3.50
CA VAL A 111 10.24 4.20 2.30
C VAL A 111 10.68 5.27 1.32
N ALA A 112 11.74 5.00 0.54
CA ALA A 112 12.22 5.91 -0.48
C ALA A 112 12.69 5.14 -1.71
N THR A 113 12.20 5.53 -2.89
CA THR A 113 12.74 5.06 -4.16
C THR A 113 13.71 6.11 -4.69
N LEU A 114 14.99 5.78 -4.74
CA LEU A 114 16.05 6.63 -5.25
C LEU A 114 16.40 6.19 -6.67
N ARG A 115 16.36 7.12 -7.62
CA ARG A 115 16.64 6.86 -9.02
C ARG A 115 17.79 7.74 -9.50
N GLY A 116 18.80 7.13 -10.09
CA GLY A 116 19.95 7.85 -10.62
C GLY A 116 21.01 6.91 -11.17
N THR A 117 22.09 7.49 -11.69
CA THR A 117 23.29 6.72 -12.01
C THR A 117 23.96 6.22 -10.73
N ILE A 118 24.87 5.28 -10.87
CA ILE A 118 25.62 4.75 -9.71
C ILE A 118 26.38 5.87 -9.00
N GLU A 119 26.99 6.79 -9.77
CA GLU A 119 27.75 7.92 -9.25
C GLU A 119 26.85 8.86 -8.44
N GLU A 120 25.68 9.18 -8.98
CA GLU A 120 24.68 10.02 -8.28
C GLU A 120 24.20 9.36 -7.00
N LEU A 121 23.84 8.07 -7.06
CA LEU A 121 23.35 7.33 -5.89
C LEU A 121 24.39 7.19 -4.78
N LEU A 122 25.68 7.22 -5.13
CA LEU A 122 26.81 7.17 -4.19
C LEU A 122 27.25 8.57 -3.72
N GLU A 123 26.63 9.65 -4.23
CA GLU A 123 26.92 10.98 -3.77
C GLU A 123 26.28 11.23 -2.38
N PRO A 124 27.06 11.60 -1.33
CA PRO A 124 26.53 11.71 0.03
C PRO A 124 25.39 12.71 0.23
N LEU A 125 25.27 13.68 -0.68
CA LEU A 125 24.23 14.71 -0.62
C LEU A 125 23.05 14.47 -1.56
N PHE A 126 23.05 13.36 -2.29
CA PHE A 126 21.98 13.04 -3.25
C PHE A 126 20.60 12.93 -2.59
N ALA A 127 20.48 12.15 -1.52
CA ALA A 127 19.22 11.98 -0.82
C ALA A 127 19.41 11.88 0.71
N PRO A 128 19.83 12.97 1.38
CA PRO A 128 20.14 12.94 2.82
C PRO A 128 18.90 12.59 3.68
N HIS A 129 17.70 12.87 3.19
CA HIS A 129 16.44 12.54 3.86
C HIS A 129 16.12 11.03 3.88
N ALA A 130 16.73 10.25 2.99
CA ALA A 130 16.50 8.82 2.87
C ALA A 130 17.47 7.95 3.70
N ARG A 131 18.41 8.56 4.45
CA ARG A 131 19.45 7.82 5.16
C ARG A 131 18.92 6.75 6.10
N ASP A 132 17.82 7.03 6.79
CA ASP A 132 17.19 6.12 7.75
C ASP A 132 15.95 5.40 7.18
N SER A 133 15.61 5.66 5.93
CA SER A 133 14.48 5.03 5.24
C SER A 133 14.83 3.60 4.79
N PHE A 134 13.82 2.80 4.49
CA PHE A 134 14.00 1.64 3.62
C PHE A 134 14.16 2.16 2.19
N VAL A 135 15.24 1.77 1.52
CA VAL A 135 15.61 2.31 0.21
C VAL A 135 15.50 1.24 -0.87
N ARG A 136 14.79 1.59 -1.95
CA ARG A 136 14.87 0.96 -3.25
C ARG A 136 15.75 1.84 -4.13
N ALA A 137 16.87 1.33 -4.62
CA ALA A 137 17.76 2.03 -5.54
C ALA A 137 17.48 1.58 -6.99
N VAL A 138 17.10 2.50 -7.86
CA VAL A 138 16.85 2.26 -9.28
C VAL A 138 18.02 2.86 -10.07
N VAL A 139 18.92 1.98 -10.53
CA VAL A 139 20.14 2.35 -11.26
C VAL A 139 19.82 2.58 -12.73
N THR A 140 20.18 3.74 -13.26
CA THR A 140 19.85 4.15 -14.63
C THR A 140 20.99 3.90 -15.65
N ASN A 141 22.23 3.78 -15.18
CA ASN A 141 23.36 3.40 -16.02
C ASN A 141 23.68 1.90 -15.88
N ARG A 142 24.47 1.38 -16.83
CA ARG A 142 24.81 -0.06 -16.90
C ARG A 142 26.21 -0.39 -16.41
N GLU A 143 26.82 0.51 -15.70
CA GLU A 143 28.13 0.25 -15.14
C GLU A 143 28.03 -0.85 -14.07
N THR A 144 28.94 -1.81 -14.16
CA THR A 144 29.01 -2.85 -13.13
C THR A 144 29.91 -2.35 -12.01
N VAL A 145 29.33 -2.12 -10.85
CA VAL A 145 30.09 -1.80 -9.64
C VAL A 145 30.07 -3.00 -8.72
N ILE A 146 31.26 -3.47 -8.39
CA ILE A 146 31.43 -4.56 -7.41
C ILE A 146 30.96 -4.04 -6.05
N ASP A 147 30.16 -4.86 -5.34
CA ASP A 147 29.65 -4.57 -4.01
C ASP A 147 28.81 -3.28 -3.91
N LEU A 148 28.04 -2.96 -4.97
CA LEU A 148 27.20 -1.76 -5.02
C LEU A 148 26.29 -1.65 -3.78
N LYS A 149 25.69 -2.76 -3.35
CA LYS A 149 24.84 -2.78 -2.15
C LYS A 149 25.61 -2.32 -0.92
N VAL A 150 26.80 -2.84 -0.69
CA VAL A 150 27.65 -2.48 0.46
C VAL A 150 28.02 -1.00 0.44
N LYS A 151 28.32 -0.45 -0.75
CA LYS A 151 28.64 0.97 -0.91
C LYS A 151 27.41 1.85 -0.62
N LEU A 152 26.24 1.47 -1.10
CA LEU A 152 25.00 2.18 -0.82
C LEU A 152 24.63 2.11 0.68
N GLU A 153 24.87 0.98 1.34
CA GLU A 153 24.61 0.79 2.77
C GLU A 153 25.52 1.65 3.67
N GLN A 154 26.62 2.19 3.15
CA GLN A 154 27.42 3.19 3.87
C GLN A 154 26.73 4.56 3.94
N LEU A 155 25.81 4.84 3.01
CA LEU A 155 25.06 6.11 2.92
C LEU A 155 23.62 5.96 3.42
N TYR A 156 23.00 4.83 3.17
CA TYR A 156 21.60 4.52 3.47
C TYR A 156 21.52 3.23 4.30
N SER A 157 21.14 3.34 5.55
CA SER A 157 21.20 2.23 6.52
C SER A 157 20.38 0.98 6.14
N ASN A 158 19.41 1.10 5.24
CA ASN A 158 18.48 0.02 4.93
C ASN A 158 18.20 -0.07 3.43
N VAL A 159 19.18 -0.48 2.65
CA VAL A 159 19.01 -0.76 1.22
C VAL A 159 18.35 -2.13 1.05
N VAL A 160 17.06 -2.13 0.74
CA VAL A 160 16.25 -3.34 0.61
C VAL A 160 16.36 -3.94 -0.79
N GLU A 161 16.36 -3.07 -1.81
CA GLU A 161 16.26 -3.50 -3.20
C GLU A 161 17.15 -2.64 -4.10
N ILE A 162 17.77 -3.27 -5.08
CA ILE A 162 18.49 -2.60 -6.17
C ILE A 162 17.91 -3.11 -7.48
N GLN A 163 17.37 -2.20 -8.28
CA GLN A 163 16.80 -2.48 -9.59
C GLN A 163 17.63 -1.80 -10.68
N LEU A 164 17.74 -2.44 -11.84
CA LEU A 164 18.27 -1.80 -13.05
C LEU A 164 17.11 -1.23 -13.85
N ALA A 165 17.16 0.05 -14.17
CA ALA A 165 16.16 0.66 -15.00
C ALA A 165 16.10 -0.02 -16.39
N PRO A 166 14.90 -0.27 -16.95
CA PRO A 166 14.77 -0.77 -18.31
C PRO A 166 15.43 0.18 -19.32
N ASN A 167 15.92 -0.38 -20.44
CA ASN A 167 16.50 0.44 -21.50
C ASN A 167 15.47 1.41 -22.08
N GLY A 168 15.89 2.67 -22.32
CA GLY A 168 15.07 3.66 -23.02
C GLY A 168 13.97 4.31 -22.18
N VAL A 169 13.95 4.07 -20.88
CA VAL A 169 13.03 4.78 -19.97
C VAL A 169 13.67 6.10 -19.54
N ASP A 170 12.98 7.21 -19.76
CA ASP A 170 13.41 8.55 -19.33
C ASP A 170 13.56 8.58 -17.80
N ILE A 171 14.51 9.39 -17.32
CA ILE A 171 14.76 9.60 -15.89
C ILE A 171 13.49 10.10 -15.17
N ASN A 172 12.61 10.78 -15.89
CA ASN A 172 11.36 11.33 -15.38
C ASN A 172 10.14 10.40 -15.50
N ASP A 173 10.28 9.26 -16.16
CA ASP A 173 9.18 8.30 -16.23
C ASP A 173 8.92 7.68 -14.85
N PRO A 174 7.65 7.49 -14.46
CA PRO A 174 7.34 6.74 -13.27
C PRO A 174 8.02 5.36 -13.35
N VAL A 175 8.64 4.94 -12.25
CA VAL A 175 9.21 3.58 -12.17
C VAL A 175 8.10 2.61 -12.57
N PRO A 176 8.28 1.80 -13.64
CA PRO A 176 7.27 0.80 -13.98
C PRO A 176 7.06 -0.07 -12.74
N VAL A 177 5.88 -0.04 -12.19
CA VAL A 177 5.46 -1.03 -11.20
C VAL A 177 5.69 -2.38 -11.85
N PRO A 178 6.48 -3.30 -11.28
CA PRO A 178 6.57 -4.63 -11.82
C PRO A 178 5.13 -5.14 -11.92
N LEU A 179 4.61 -5.27 -13.14
CA LEU A 179 3.38 -6.05 -13.34
C LEU A 179 3.70 -7.38 -12.66
N HIS A 180 3.02 -7.68 -11.56
CA HIS A 180 3.12 -8.99 -10.94
C HIS A 180 3.09 -9.99 -12.09
N GLU A 181 4.18 -10.73 -12.29
CA GLU A 181 4.14 -11.89 -13.18
C GLU A 181 2.82 -12.57 -12.86
N LYS A 182 1.99 -12.77 -13.88
CA LYS A 182 0.67 -13.40 -13.70
C LYS A 182 0.87 -14.54 -12.73
N VAL A 183 0.27 -14.43 -11.54
CA VAL A 183 0.38 -15.48 -10.54
C VAL A 183 -0.14 -16.70 -11.25
N ARG A 184 0.78 -17.58 -11.65
CA ARG A 184 0.44 -18.81 -12.34
C ARG A 184 -0.48 -19.57 -11.42
N THR A 185 -1.62 -19.96 -11.92
CA THR A 185 -2.54 -20.77 -11.12
C THR A 185 -1.85 -22.08 -10.72
N PRO A 186 -2.19 -22.68 -9.58
CA PRO A 186 -1.64 -23.97 -9.19
C PRO A 186 -1.78 -25.05 -10.29
N ARG A 187 -2.78 -24.92 -11.16
CA ARG A 187 -3.03 -25.78 -12.31
C ARG A 187 -2.02 -25.53 -13.45
N GLU A 188 -1.65 -24.28 -13.71
CA GLU A 188 -0.63 -23.94 -14.69
C GLU A 188 0.76 -24.42 -14.23
N MET A 189 1.07 -24.26 -12.95
CA MET A 189 2.32 -24.79 -12.37
C MET A 189 2.36 -26.32 -12.41
N ALA A 190 1.25 -27.00 -12.14
CA ALA A 190 1.19 -28.45 -12.20
C ALA A 190 1.39 -29.00 -13.63
N ASN A 191 0.91 -28.29 -14.66
CA ASN A 191 1.05 -28.71 -16.06
C ASN A 191 2.47 -28.57 -16.63
N GLU A 192 3.36 -27.82 -15.99
CA GLU A 192 4.78 -27.72 -16.40
C GLU A 192 5.65 -28.85 -15.81
N PHE A 193 5.15 -29.59 -14.84
CA PHE A 193 5.87 -30.70 -14.20
C PHE A 193 5.50 -32.10 -14.77
N TRP A 194 4.62 -32.17 -15.74
CA TRP A 194 4.23 -33.38 -16.48
C TRP A 194 4.39 -33.15 -17.98
#